data_d47bcffe01bb339decd8b3a25b13c37b
#
_entry.id   d47bcffe01bb339decd8b3a25b13c37b
#
_cell.length_a   1.000
_cell.length_b   1.000
_cell.length_c   1.000
_cell.angle_alpha   90.00
_cell.angle_beta   90.00
_cell.angle_gamma   90.00
#
_symmetry.space_group_name_H-M   'P 1'
#
loop_
_entity.id
_entity.type
_entity.pdbx_description
1 polymer ?
#
loop_
_entity_poly.entity_id
_entity_poly.type
_entity_poly.pdbx_seq_one_letter_code
_entity_poly.pdbx_strand_id
1 'polypeptide(L)'
;MPIYKTIKPNAETTVYVWKIDETFDELTQNMDLNDRSKKRLNGMKSELHQRGFLSVRYLLKEAGYTDFDLYYNNYGKPLLKDGKHISISHSYQFSAIIISNNDVGIDIEKIRDKIIRIGDRFVNTKVDSLSNEDMVKQLTIIWGAKEAMYKTYPYGGLSFHDHIAMDPFLFENNKSTGRVNFKNWKKEYNIYFMFFDEGFTMVYVLPMNNVKDQLKRF
;
A
#
# COMPACT_ATOMS: atom_id res chain seq x y z
N MET A 1 19.29 -1.81 11.99
CA MET A 1 18.92 -0.75 11.05
C MET A 1 17.56 -0.22 11.45
N PRO A 2 17.37 1.07 11.61
CA PRO A 2 16.14 1.60 12.20
C PRO A 2 14.99 1.67 11.18
N ILE A 3 13.80 1.28 11.63
CA ILE A 3 12.54 1.63 10.98
C ILE A 3 12.48 3.15 10.76
N TYR A 4 12.10 3.57 9.55
CA TYR A 4 11.92 5.00 9.26
C TYR A 4 10.71 5.57 10.00
N LYS A 5 9.58 4.84 10.01
CA LYS A 5 8.35 5.27 10.69
C LYS A 5 7.45 4.11 11.06
N THR A 6 6.83 4.21 12.24
CA THR A 6 5.73 3.32 12.65
C THR A 6 4.51 4.17 12.97
N ILE A 7 3.34 3.78 12.45
CA ILE A 7 2.06 4.47 12.66
C ILE A 7 1.06 3.44 13.18
N LYS A 8 0.32 3.78 14.23
CA LYS A 8 -0.77 2.98 14.79
C LYS A 8 -2.08 3.74 14.66
N PRO A 9 -2.81 3.60 13.54
CA PRO A 9 -4.07 4.31 13.33
C PRO A 9 -5.15 3.93 14.35
N ASN A 10 -5.10 2.69 14.83
CA ASN A 10 -5.95 2.16 15.89
C ASN A 10 -5.24 0.98 16.58
N ALA A 11 -5.89 0.37 17.58
CA ALA A 11 -5.30 -0.72 18.37
C ALA A 11 -5.01 -2.01 17.56
N GLU A 12 -5.71 -2.22 16.44
CA GLU A 12 -5.63 -3.44 15.64
C GLU A 12 -4.78 -3.29 14.38
N THR A 13 -4.30 -2.08 14.08
CA THR A 13 -3.62 -1.77 12.82
C THR A 13 -2.29 -1.11 13.07
N THR A 14 -1.24 -1.60 12.41
CA THR A 14 0.08 -0.98 12.43
C THR A 14 0.63 -0.86 11.01
N VAL A 15 1.17 0.31 10.69
CA VAL A 15 1.91 0.61 9.47
C VAL A 15 3.38 0.71 9.84
N TYR A 16 4.23 0.03 9.08
CA TYR A 16 5.67 0.12 9.19
C TYR A 16 6.25 0.62 7.88
N VAL A 17 7.17 1.56 7.96
CA VAL A 17 7.86 2.14 6.80
C VAL A 17 9.36 2.01 6.98
N TRP A 18 10.04 1.58 5.93
CA TRP A 18 11.49 1.43 5.86
C TRP A 18 12.07 2.37 4.81
N LYS A 19 13.12 3.09 5.14
CA LYS A 19 13.95 3.78 4.16
C LYS A 19 15.13 2.86 3.84
N ILE A 20 15.30 2.55 2.58
CA ILE A 20 16.28 1.57 2.10
C ILE A 20 17.59 2.30 1.82
N ASP A 21 18.42 2.45 2.83
CA ASP A 21 19.77 3.02 2.70
C ASP A 21 20.83 1.92 2.51
N GLU A 22 20.47 0.64 2.80
CA GLU A 22 21.36 -0.49 2.74
C GLU A 22 21.63 -0.97 1.31
N THR A 23 22.81 -1.54 1.09
CA THR A 23 23.18 -2.27 -0.12
C THR A 23 22.46 -3.62 -0.21
N PHE A 24 22.51 -4.25 -1.37
CA PHE A 24 21.96 -5.59 -1.56
C PHE A 24 22.64 -6.62 -0.64
N ASP A 25 23.97 -6.56 -0.52
CA ASP A 25 24.74 -7.49 0.30
C ASP A 25 24.40 -7.35 1.80
N GLU A 26 24.25 -6.13 2.30
CA GLU A 26 23.83 -5.88 3.67
C GLU A 26 22.40 -6.40 3.95
N LEU A 27 21.48 -6.24 3.00
CA LEU A 27 20.10 -6.74 3.14
C LEU A 27 20.00 -8.27 3.03
N THR A 28 20.94 -8.93 2.34
CA THR A 28 20.96 -10.41 2.25
C THR A 28 21.63 -11.05 3.45
N GLN A 29 22.54 -10.32 4.11
CA GLN A 29 23.26 -10.81 5.29
C GLN A 29 22.26 -11.12 6.43
N ASN A 30 22.22 -12.35 6.90
CA ASN A 30 21.32 -12.81 7.97
C ASN A 30 19.82 -12.79 7.61
N MET A 31 19.48 -12.84 6.30
CA MET A 31 18.11 -12.95 5.84
C MET A 31 17.77 -14.42 5.52
N ASP A 32 16.92 -15.01 6.36
CA ASP A 32 16.39 -16.35 6.07
C ASP A 32 15.14 -16.23 5.20
N LEU A 33 15.23 -16.79 3.99
CA LEU A 33 14.18 -16.75 2.99
C LEU A 33 13.67 -18.16 2.68
N ASN A 34 12.36 -18.31 2.52
CA ASN A 34 11.78 -19.53 1.98
C ASN A 34 12.14 -19.72 0.49
N ASP A 35 11.97 -20.95 -0.03
CA ASP A 35 12.40 -21.29 -1.40
C ASP A 35 11.68 -20.46 -2.48
N ARG A 36 10.41 -20.10 -2.27
CA ARG A 36 9.67 -19.22 -3.18
C ARG A 36 10.31 -17.83 -3.24
N SER A 37 10.65 -17.27 -2.10
CA SER A 37 11.30 -15.97 -2.00
C SER A 37 12.70 -15.98 -2.59
N LYS A 38 13.49 -17.02 -2.33
CA LYS A 38 14.80 -17.23 -2.98
C LYS A 38 14.68 -17.25 -4.50
N LYS A 39 13.75 -18.06 -5.02
CA LYS A 39 13.50 -18.16 -6.46
C LYS A 39 13.06 -16.81 -7.06
N ARG A 40 12.19 -16.07 -6.36
CA ARG A 40 11.71 -14.75 -6.80
C ARG A 40 12.85 -13.74 -6.81
N LEU A 41 13.65 -13.67 -5.75
CA LEU A 41 14.81 -12.77 -5.63
C LEU A 41 15.81 -13.00 -6.75
N ASN A 42 16.18 -14.28 -7.01
CA ASN A 42 17.12 -14.66 -8.06
C ASN A 42 16.59 -14.34 -9.47
N GLY A 43 15.27 -14.27 -9.66
CA GLY A 43 14.65 -13.88 -10.93
C GLY A 43 14.58 -12.37 -11.18
N MET A 44 14.88 -11.54 -10.18
CA MET A 44 14.85 -10.08 -10.31
C MET A 44 16.13 -9.56 -10.96
N LYS A 45 15.98 -8.75 -12.03
CA LYS A 45 17.13 -8.18 -12.76
C LYS A 45 17.62 -6.85 -12.21
N SER A 46 16.80 -6.15 -11.44
CA SER A 46 17.08 -4.82 -10.92
C SER A 46 17.43 -4.90 -9.44
N GLU A 47 18.61 -4.44 -9.07
CA GLU A 47 19.05 -4.34 -7.66
C GLU A 47 18.07 -3.48 -6.83
N LEU A 48 17.54 -2.41 -7.42
CA LEU A 48 16.51 -1.59 -6.78
C LEU A 48 15.29 -2.42 -6.37
N HIS A 49 14.83 -3.32 -7.24
CA HIS A 49 13.71 -4.20 -6.92
C HIS A 49 14.09 -5.28 -5.92
N GLN A 50 15.32 -5.81 -5.99
CA GLN A 50 15.82 -6.78 -5.02
C GLN A 50 15.90 -6.15 -3.62
N ARG A 51 16.44 -4.94 -3.50
CA ARG A 51 16.52 -4.20 -2.23
C ARG A 51 15.13 -3.91 -1.67
N GLY A 52 14.18 -3.45 -2.51
CA GLY A 52 12.78 -3.26 -2.11
C GLY A 52 12.12 -4.56 -1.65
N PHE A 53 12.40 -5.68 -2.32
CA PHE A 53 11.89 -6.99 -1.93
C PHE A 53 12.45 -7.44 -0.56
N LEU A 54 13.76 -7.27 -0.34
CA LEU A 54 14.42 -7.65 0.92
C LEU A 54 14.00 -6.76 2.08
N SER A 55 13.87 -5.45 1.88
CA SER A 55 13.46 -4.51 2.93
C SER A 55 12.05 -4.84 3.48
N VAL A 56 11.16 -5.37 2.65
CA VAL A 56 9.85 -5.87 3.12
C VAL A 56 10.02 -7.03 4.13
N ARG A 57 11.06 -7.87 4.01
CA ARG A 57 11.34 -8.97 4.97
C ARG A 57 11.83 -8.43 6.30
N TYR A 58 12.59 -7.35 6.28
CA TYR A 58 12.95 -6.63 7.51
C TYR A 58 11.72 -6.01 8.17
N LEU A 59 10.81 -5.42 7.40
CA LEU A 59 9.53 -4.93 7.93
C LEU A 59 8.67 -6.03 8.56
N LEU A 60 8.64 -7.23 7.95
CA LEU A 60 7.99 -8.39 8.54
C LEU A 60 8.64 -8.77 9.88
N LYS A 61 9.97 -8.81 9.94
CA LYS A 61 10.71 -9.13 11.16
C LYS A 61 10.40 -8.13 12.29
N GLU A 62 10.35 -6.83 11.98
CA GLU A 62 9.96 -5.79 12.95
C GLU A 62 8.51 -5.93 13.44
N ALA A 63 7.64 -6.48 12.58
CA ALA A 63 6.26 -6.76 12.94
C ALA A 63 6.09 -8.12 13.67
N GLY A 64 7.18 -8.86 13.94
CA GLY A 64 7.17 -10.14 14.61
C GLY A 64 6.90 -11.35 13.71
N TYR A 65 7.05 -11.20 12.41
CA TYR A 65 6.88 -12.25 11.40
C TYR A 65 8.20 -12.60 10.70
N THR A 66 8.20 -13.76 10.08
CA THR A 66 9.28 -14.23 9.21
C THR A 66 8.79 -14.30 7.76
N ASP A 67 9.69 -14.52 6.81
CA ASP A 67 9.31 -14.78 5.41
C ASP A 67 8.51 -16.08 5.25
N PHE A 68 8.60 -17.00 6.21
CA PHE A 68 7.83 -18.25 6.23
C PHE A 68 6.36 -18.07 6.68
N ASP A 69 6.03 -16.93 7.31
CA ASP A 69 4.66 -16.59 7.69
C ASP A 69 3.88 -15.90 6.58
N LEU A 70 4.58 -15.40 5.55
CA LEU A 70 4.01 -14.73 4.40
C LEU A 70 3.78 -15.71 3.24
N TYR A 71 2.57 -15.74 2.73
CA TYR A 71 2.23 -16.48 1.52
C TYR A 71 1.35 -15.63 0.60
N TYR A 72 1.07 -16.12 -0.60
CA TYR A 72 0.29 -15.39 -1.60
C TYR A 72 -0.81 -16.29 -2.14
N ASN A 73 -2.01 -15.71 -2.31
CA ASN A 73 -3.09 -16.43 -2.99
C ASN A 73 -2.83 -16.54 -4.50
N ASN A 74 -3.74 -17.19 -5.23
CA ASN A 74 -3.63 -17.40 -6.69
C ASN A 74 -3.68 -16.10 -7.50
N TYR A 75 -4.11 -15.00 -6.91
CA TYR A 75 -4.17 -13.67 -7.53
C TYR A 75 -3.01 -12.76 -7.11
N GLY A 76 -2.06 -13.26 -6.33
CA GLY A 76 -0.88 -12.52 -5.90
C GLY A 76 -1.09 -11.64 -4.67
N LYS A 77 -2.25 -11.70 -4.01
CA LYS A 77 -2.48 -10.97 -2.75
C LYS A 77 -1.67 -11.61 -1.62
N PRO A 78 -0.86 -10.83 -0.86
CA PRO A 78 -0.14 -11.32 0.31
C PRO A 78 -1.11 -11.64 1.46
N LEU A 79 -0.79 -12.69 2.20
CA LEU A 79 -1.56 -13.20 3.34
C LEU A 79 -0.59 -13.65 4.44
N LEU A 80 -1.00 -13.55 5.71
CA LEU A 80 -0.28 -14.04 6.87
C LEU A 80 -0.91 -15.32 7.40
N LYS A 81 -0.08 -16.25 7.91
CA LYS A 81 -0.52 -17.55 8.42
C LYS A 81 -1.44 -17.46 9.66
N ASP A 82 -1.31 -16.39 10.44
CA ASP A 82 -2.14 -16.14 11.62
C ASP A 82 -3.54 -15.57 11.28
N GLY A 83 -3.82 -15.35 9.98
CA GLY A 83 -5.10 -14.84 9.50
C GLY A 83 -5.22 -13.32 9.50
N LYS A 84 -4.24 -12.58 9.98
CA LYS A 84 -4.24 -11.11 9.86
C LYS A 84 -4.06 -10.70 8.40
N HIS A 85 -4.64 -9.55 8.08
CA HIS A 85 -4.51 -8.94 6.77
C HIS A 85 -3.18 -8.18 6.67
N ILE A 86 -2.53 -8.31 5.53
CA ILE A 86 -1.32 -7.56 5.20
C ILE A 86 -1.45 -6.94 3.82
N SER A 87 -0.93 -5.71 3.67
CA SER A 87 -0.69 -5.11 2.36
C SER A 87 0.73 -4.57 2.32
N ILE A 88 1.34 -4.62 1.13
CA ILE A 88 2.76 -4.36 0.91
C ILE A 88 2.89 -3.38 -0.25
N SER A 89 3.77 -2.39 -0.11
CA SER A 89 4.20 -1.54 -1.21
C SER A 89 5.67 -1.18 -1.10
N HIS A 90 6.32 -0.91 -2.23
CA HIS A 90 7.66 -0.34 -2.27
C HIS A 90 7.83 0.52 -3.51
N SER A 91 8.53 1.63 -3.36
CA SER A 91 8.87 2.55 -4.44
C SER A 91 10.26 3.14 -4.19
N TYR A 92 11.20 2.88 -5.08
CA TYR A 92 12.60 3.34 -4.97
C TYR A 92 13.23 2.98 -3.61
N GLN A 93 13.55 4.00 -2.79
CA GLN A 93 14.20 3.86 -1.49
C GLN A 93 13.22 3.66 -0.33
N PHE A 94 11.93 3.49 -0.58
CA PHE A 94 10.96 3.23 0.48
C PHE A 94 10.22 1.92 0.27
N SER A 95 9.99 1.22 1.37
CA SER A 95 9.02 0.13 1.45
C SER A 95 8.10 0.33 2.64
N ALA A 96 6.90 -0.20 2.55
CA ALA A 96 5.93 -0.18 3.63
C ALA A 96 5.10 -1.45 3.67
N ILE A 97 4.70 -1.81 4.89
CA ILE A 97 3.65 -2.79 5.13
C ILE A 97 2.60 -2.21 6.07
N ILE A 98 1.37 -2.65 5.91
CA ILE A 98 0.30 -2.45 6.88
C ILE A 98 -0.24 -3.81 7.29
N ILE A 99 -0.42 -4.02 8.59
CA ILE A 99 -0.95 -5.27 9.17
C ILE A 99 -2.14 -4.90 10.06
N SER A 100 -3.24 -5.66 9.93
CA SER A 100 -4.49 -5.41 10.65
C SER A 100 -5.33 -6.68 10.82
N ASN A 101 -6.27 -6.64 11.75
CA ASN A 101 -7.34 -7.64 11.85
C ASN A 101 -8.42 -7.45 10.76
N ASN A 102 -8.39 -6.34 10.02
CA ASN A 102 -9.35 -6.00 8.98
C ASN A 102 -8.68 -5.87 7.62
N ASP A 103 -9.47 -5.90 6.53
CA ASP A 103 -8.97 -5.64 5.18
C ASP A 103 -8.34 -4.25 5.09
N VAL A 104 -7.08 -4.20 4.76
CA VAL A 104 -6.30 -2.97 4.64
C VAL A 104 -5.49 -2.94 3.36
N GLY A 105 -5.14 -1.75 2.91
CA GLY A 105 -4.27 -1.56 1.77
C GLY A 105 -3.29 -0.43 2.00
N ILE A 106 -2.13 -0.51 1.38
CA ILE A 106 -1.09 0.51 1.43
C ILE A 106 -0.43 0.68 0.07
N ASP A 107 -0.08 1.92 -0.24
CA ASP A 107 0.74 2.24 -1.39
C ASP A 107 1.76 3.33 -1.07
N ILE A 108 2.94 3.26 -1.67
CA ILE A 108 3.99 4.28 -1.63
C ILE A 108 4.37 4.64 -3.06
N GLU A 109 4.39 5.94 -3.36
CA GLU A 109 4.73 6.43 -4.69
C GLU A 109 5.68 7.62 -4.65
N LYS A 110 6.63 7.64 -5.58
CA LYS A 110 7.43 8.83 -5.85
C LYS A 110 6.61 9.80 -6.68
N ILE A 111 6.50 11.05 -6.21
CA ILE A 111 5.81 12.14 -6.91
C ILE A 111 6.61 12.50 -8.16
N ARG A 112 6.01 12.35 -9.35
CA ARG A 112 6.67 12.60 -10.64
C ARG A 112 5.66 13.04 -11.70
N ASP A 113 6.04 13.99 -12.55
CA ASP A 113 5.21 14.57 -13.62
C ASP A 113 4.62 13.54 -14.58
N LYS A 114 5.25 12.39 -14.72
CA LYS A 114 4.76 11.31 -15.61
C LYS A 114 3.35 10.83 -15.26
N ILE A 115 2.88 11.06 -14.00
CA ILE A 115 1.53 10.67 -13.56
C ILE A 115 0.45 11.37 -14.37
N ILE A 116 0.69 12.60 -14.85
CA ILE A 116 -0.24 13.39 -15.68
C ILE A 116 -0.60 12.61 -16.95
N ARG A 117 0.36 11.92 -17.55
CA ARG A 117 0.17 11.19 -18.82
C ARG A 117 -0.80 10.01 -18.72
N ILE A 118 -1.01 9.51 -17.51
CA ILE A 118 -1.87 8.37 -17.25
C ILE A 118 -3.11 8.74 -16.44
N GLY A 119 -3.27 10.02 -16.08
CA GLY A 119 -4.37 10.53 -15.25
C GLY A 119 -5.74 10.08 -15.73
N ASP A 120 -6.01 10.23 -17.03
CA ASP A 120 -7.30 9.85 -17.66
C ASP A 120 -7.65 8.36 -17.53
N ARG A 121 -6.67 7.51 -17.20
CA ARG A 121 -6.91 6.07 -17.03
C ARG A 121 -7.50 5.70 -15.68
N PHE A 122 -7.43 6.61 -14.71
CA PHE A 122 -7.88 6.34 -13.33
C PHE A 122 -8.68 7.47 -12.68
N VAL A 123 -8.77 8.66 -13.29
CA VAL A 123 -9.53 9.79 -12.76
C VAL A 123 -10.76 10.04 -13.63
N ASN A 124 -11.95 10.08 -13.01
CA ASN A 124 -13.23 10.31 -13.69
C ASN A 124 -13.73 11.75 -13.51
N THR A 125 -13.07 12.56 -12.68
CA THR A 125 -13.44 13.94 -12.38
C THR A 125 -12.37 14.88 -12.90
N LYS A 126 -12.76 16.05 -13.44
CA LYS A 126 -11.79 17.10 -13.78
C LYS A 126 -11.06 17.49 -12.50
N VAL A 127 -9.73 17.40 -12.55
CA VAL A 127 -8.86 18.00 -11.56
C VAL A 127 -8.88 19.50 -11.86
N ASP A 128 -9.53 20.29 -11.01
CA ASP A 128 -9.69 21.72 -11.22
C ASP A 128 -8.33 22.45 -11.20
N SER A 129 -8.31 23.62 -11.79
CA SER A 129 -7.20 24.56 -12.08
C SER A 129 -6.14 24.72 -10.98
N LEU A 130 -5.43 23.63 -10.68
CA LEU A 130 -4.29 23.61 -9.77
C LEU A 130 -3.00 24.01 -10.49
N SER A 131 -2.01 24.46 -9.73
CA SER A 131 -0.65 24.52 -10.24
C SER A 131 -0.21 23.13 -10.77
N ASN A 132 0.74 23.09 -11.68
CA ASN A 132 1.24 21.80 -12.19
C ASN A 132 1.78 20.91 -11.07
N GLU A 133 2.44 21.49 -10.07
CA GLU A 133 2.96 20.78 -8.90
C GLU A 133 1.83 20.16 -8.05
N ASP A 134 0.79 20.93 -7.76
CA ASP A 134 -0.35 20.42 -6.97
C ASP A 134 -1.14 19.38 -7.74
N MET A 135 -1.28 19.54 -9.06
CA MET A 135 -1.88 18.52 -9.92
C MET A 135 -1.12 17.20 -9.84
N VAL A 136 0.21 17.22 -9.94
CA VAL A 136 1.05 16.02 -9.83
C VAL A 136 0.89 15.37 -8.46
N LYS A 137 0.91 16.15 -7.38
CA LYS A 137 0.67 15.65 -6.01
C LYS A 137 -0.71 15.02 -5.88
N GLN A 138 -1.75 15.71 -6.34
CA GLN A 138 -3.13 15.23 -6.26
C GLN A 138 -3.33 13.94 -7.04
N LEU A 139 -2.85 13.86 -8.28
CA LEU A 139 -2.91 12.66 -9.09
C LEU A 139 -2.15 11.49 -8.45
N THR A 140 -0.99 11.76 -7.83
CA THR A 140 -0.21 10.73 -7.16
C THR A 140 -0.94 10.18 -5.92
N ILE A 141 -1.62 11.05 -5.15
CA ILE A 141 -2.46 10.61 -4.01
C ILE A 141 -3.65 9.78 -4.51
N ILE A 142 -4.36 10.23 -5.55
CA ILE A 142 -5.49 9.50 -6.12
C ILE A 142 -5.05 8.12 -6.63
N TRP A 143 -3.91 8.06 -7.32
CA TRP A 143 -3.32 6.80 -7.79
C TRP A 143 -3.01 5.86 -6.61
N GLY A 144 -2.26 6.35 -5.61
CA GLY A 144 -1.92 5.57 -4.41
C GLY A 144 -3.15 5.10 -3.63
N ALA A 145 -4.20 5.94 -3.53
CA ALA A 145 -5.45 5.56 -2.89
C ALA A 145 -6.17 4.43 -3.65
N LYS A 146 -6.21 4.51 -4.98
CA LYS A 146 -6.81 3.46 -5.82
C LYS A 146 -6.00 2.16 -5.77
N GLU A 147 -4.67 2.24 -5.80
CA GLU A 147 -3.77 1.09 -5.58
C GLU A 147 -4.00 0.46 -4.19
N ALA A 148 -4.06 1.27 -3.14
CA ALA A 148 -4.30 0.78 -1.79
C ALA A 148 -5.67 0.09 -1.69
N MET A 149 -6.75 0.68 -2.24
CA MET A 149 -8.07 0.05 -2.29
C MET A 149 -8.10 -1.21 -3.15
N TYR A 150 -7.41 -1.20 -4.30
CA TYR A 150 -7.27 -2.39 -5.16
C TYR A 150 -6.65 -3.57 -4.40
N LYS A 151 -5.61 -3.31 -3.61
CA LYS A 151 -4.91 -4.33 -2.80
C LYS A 151 -5.78 -4.96 -1.71
N THR A 152 -6.90 -4.33 -1.33
CA THR A 152 -7.86 -4.95 -0.40
C THR A 152 -8.67 -6.05 -1.08
N TYR A 153 -8.93 -5.95 -2.39
CA TYR A 153 -9.70 -6.91 -3.14
C TYR A 153 -8.93 -8.23 -3.34
N PRO A 154 -9.52 -9.39 -2.98
CA PRO A 154 -8.79 -10.65 -2.99
C PRO A 154 -8.66 -11.31 -4.37
N TYR A 155 -9.33 -10.76 -5.40
CA TYR A 155 -9.37 -11.32 -6.75
C TYR A 155 -8.84 -10.30 -7.77
N GLY A 156 -8.61 -10.70 -9.00
CA GLY A 156 -8.22 -9.79 -10.08
C GLY A 156 -9.43 -9.15 -10.80
N GLY A 157 -9.15 -8.19 -11.70
CA GLY A 157 -10.14 -7.68 -12.66
C GLY A 157 -10.87 -6.40 -12.23
N LEU A 158 -10.43 -5.70 -11.18
CA LEU A 158 -10.91 -4.35 -10.88
C LEU A 158 -10.37 -3.34 -11.92
N SER A 159 -11.25 -2.46 -12.41
CA SER A 159 -10.89 -1.27 -13.15
C SER A 159 -10.73 -0.10 -12.18
N PHE A 160 -9.60 0.62 -12.26
CA PHE A 160 -9.36 1.79 -11.43
C PHE A 160 -10.31 2.94 -11.78
N HIS A 161 -10.65 3.04 -13.06
CA HIS A 161 -11.56 4.07 -13.55
C HIS A 161 -13.01 3.79 -13.14
N ASP A 162 -13.49 2.56 -13.32
CA ASP A 162 -14.91 2.27 -13.22
C ASP A 162 -15.36 1.76 -11.85
N HIS A 163 -14.46 1.09 -11.13
CA HIS A 163 -14.83 0.36 -9.92
C HIS A 163 -14.30 0.97 -8.63
N ILE A 164 -13.32 1.89 -8.70
CA ILE A 164 -12.68 2.48 -7.53
C ILE A 164 -12.83 4.00 -7.59
N ALA A 165 -13.51 4.58 -6.60
CA ALA A 165 -13.68 6.01 -6.47
C ALA A 165 -13.04 6.53 -5.19
N MET A 166 -12.44 7.71 -5.28
CA MET A 166 -11.97 8.50 -4.14
C MET A 166 -12.77 9.81 -4.12
N ASP A 167 -13.20 10.23 -2.94
CA ASP A 167 -13.91 11.48 -2.78
C ASP A 167 -12.93 12.68 -2.80
N PRO A 168 -13.39 13.88 -3.14
CA PRO A 168 -12.55 15.09 -3.12
C PRO A 168 -11.89 15.30 -1.75
N PHE A 169 -10.69 15.88 -1.75
CA PHE A 169 -9.94 16.14 -0.54
C PHE A 169 -9.14 17.44 -0.62
N LEU A 170 -8.76 17.95 0.55
CA LEU A 170 -7.78 19.02 0.71
C LEU A 170 -6.49 18.42 1.26
N PHE A 171 -5.35 18.91 0.82
CA PHE A 171 -4.03 18.41 1.25
C PHE A 171 -3.83 18.53 2.77
N GLU A 172 -4.32 19.60 3.37
CA GLU A 172 -4.18 19.88 4.80
C GLU A 172 -4.89 18.86 5.69
N ASN A 173 -5.91 18.20 5.16
CA ASN A 173 -6.67 17.22 5.93
C ASN A 173 -5.95 15.89 6.06
N ASN A 174 -4.98 15.58 5.18
CA ASN A 174 -4.24 14.31 5.13
C ASN A 174 -5.15 13.07 5.10
N LYS A 175 -6.42 13.24 4.72
CA LYS A 175 -7.44 12.20 4.69
C LYS A 175 -8.52 12.47 3.65
N SER A 176 -9.17 11.40 3.23
CA SER A 176 -10.36 11.40 2.40
C SER A 176 -11.16 10.11 2.66
N THR A 177 -12.17 9.89 1.86
CA THR A 177 -12.92 8.64 1.78
C THR A 177 -12.93 8.10 0.36
N GLY A 178 -13.27 6.84 0.23
CA GLY A 178 -13.38 6.21 -1.08
C GLY A 178 -14.10 4.88 -1.00
N ARG A 179 -14.36 4.33 -2.17
CA ARG A 179 -15.14 3.09 -2.27
C ARG A 179 -14.68 2.22 -3.42
N VAL A 180 -14.86 0.92 -3.21
CA VAL A 180 -14.78 -0.09 -4.27
C VAL A 180 -16.19 -0.62 -4.50
N ASN A 181 -16.65 -0.59 -5.74
CA ASN A 181 -17.95 -1.12 -6.16
C ASN A 181 -17.76 -2.01 -7.38
N PHE A 182 -17.67 -3.32 -7.16
CA PHE A 182 -17.48 -4.31 -8.21
C PHE A 182 -18.18 -5.61 -7.88
N LYS A 183 -19.18 -6.00 -8.67
CA LYS A 183 -19.99 -7.20 -8.43
C LYS A 183 -20.60 -7.17 -7.01
N ASN A 184 -20.35 -8.20 -6.23
CA ASN A 184 -20.81 -8.31 -4.84
C ASN A 184 -19.84 -7.67 -3.83
N TRP A 185 -18.71 -7.10 -4.28
CA TRP A 185 -17.75 -6.41 -3.44
C TRP A 185 -18.07 -4.91 -3.41
N LYS A 186 -18.74 -4.48 -2.36
CA LYS A 186 -19.08 -3.08 -2.10
C LYS A 186 -18.52 -2.72 -0.74
N LYS A 187 -17.45 -1.93 -0.72
CA LYS A 187 -16.77 -1.51 0.51
C LYS A 187 -16.41 -0.03 0.45
N GLU A 188 -16.53 0.61 1.59
CA GLU A 188 -16.13 1.99 1.82
C GLU A 188 -14.90 2.04 2.72
N TYR A 189 -14.03 3.01 2.49
CA TYR A 189 -12.75 3.14 3.16
C TYR A 189 -12.50 4.56 3.62
N ASN A 190 -11.93 4.69 4.82
CA ASN A 190 -11.18 5.88 5.21
C ASN A 190 -9.81 5.80 4.55
N ILE A 191 -9.42 6.87 3.89
CA ILE A 191 -8.15 7.02 3.18
C ILE A 191 -7.30 8.01 3.96
N TYR A 192 -6.06 7.65 4.24
CA TYR A 192 -5.07 8.50 4.88
C TYR A 192 -3.85 8.61 3.98
N PHE A 193 -3.31 9.82 3.86
CA PHE A 193 -2.11 10.03 3.07
C PHE A 193 -1.13 10.93 3.82
N MET A 194 0.14 10.80 3.49
CA MET A 194 1.21 11.64 4.01
C MET A 194 2.32 11.78 3.00
N PHE A 195 3.00 12.92 3.07
CA PHE A 195 4.20 13.16 2.30
C PHE A 195 5.43 12.78 3.11
N PHE A 196 6.43 12.26 2.42
CA PHE A 196 7.77 12.00 2.96
C PHE A 196 8.76 12.96 2.34
N ASP A 197 9.91 13.09 2.97
CA ASP A 197 11.06 13.74 2.39
C ASP A 197 11.39 13.14 1.01
N GLU A 198 12.13 13.87 0.18
CA GLU A 198 12.56 13.42 -1.14
C GLU A 198 11.43 13.21 -2.16
N GLY A 199 10.24 13.77 -1.92
CA GLY A 199 9.13 13.78 -2.87
C GLY A 199 8.41 12.42 -3.00
N PHE A 200 8.13 11.77 -1.89
CA PHE A 200 7.28 10.58 -1.83
C PHE A 200 5.96 10.86 -1.12
N THR A 201 4.96 10.09 -1.48
CA THR A 201 3.71 10.00 -0.72
C THR A 201 3.40 8.56 -0.39
N MET A 202 2.82 8.35 0.78
CA MET A 202 2.25 7.08 1.18
C MET A 202 0.75 7.26 1.39
N VAL A 203 -0.02 6.31 0.90
CA VAL A 203 -1.47 6.23 1.11
C VAL A 203 -1.81 4.88 1.73
N TYR A 204 -2.64 4.87 2.76
CA TYR A 204 -3.20 3.63 3.29
C TYR A 204 -4.70 3.77 3.52
N VAL A 205 -5.39 2.64 3.46
CA VAL A 205 -6.85 2.58 3.58
C VAL A 205 -7.27 1.61 4.67
N LEU A 206 -8.27 2.04 5.44
CA LEU A 206 -8.92 1.27 6.48
C LEU A 206 -10.42 1.14 6.14
N PRO A 207 -11.04 -0.03 6.29
CA PRO A 207 -12.47 -0.17 6.03
C PRO A 207 -13.27 0.73 6.97
N MET A 208 -14.33 1.35 6.45
CA MET A 208 -15.33 1.97 7.29
C MET A 208 -16.14 0.87 7.98
N ASN A 209 -16.18 0.90 9.30
CA ASN A 209 -17.04 0.01 10.07
C ASN A 209 -18.49 0.39 9.80
N ASN A 210 -19.21 -0.41 9.03
CA ASN A 210 -20.65 -0.29 8.95
C ASN A 210 -21.23 -0.63 10.33
N VAL A 211 -21.91 0.31 10.95
CA VAL A 211 -22.62 0.12 12.25
C VAL A 211 -23.55 -1.11 12.22
N LYS A 212 -23.97 -1.55 11.03
CA LYS A 212 -24.79 -2.76 10.83
C LYS A 212 -24.04 -4.08 11.07
N ASP A 213 -22.73 -4.13 11.02
CA ASP A 213 -21.95 -5.35 11.28
C ASP A 213 -21.65 -5.56 12.76
N GLN A 214 -21.75 -4.52 13.59
CA GLN A 214 -21.66 -4.63 15.04
C GLN A 214 -22.90 -5.28 15.68
N LEU A 215 -24.07 -5.14 15.07
CA LEU A 215 -25.33 -5.72 15.57
C LEU A 215 -25.49 -7.22 15.26
N LYS A 216 -24.64 -7.82 14.47
CA LYS A 216 -24.65 -9.27 14.15
C LYS A 216 -23.73 -10.10 15.05
N ARG A 217 -23.04 -9.48 16.00
CA ARG A 217 -22.12 -10.17 16.94
C ARG A 217 -22.70 -10.33 18.36
N PHE A 218 -24.01 -10.10 18.51
CA PHE A 218 -24.78 -10.38 19.75
C PHE A 218 -25.88 -11.38 19.47
#